data_5ac0dfb58ca3e1c2741df4596e3acf2e
#
_entry.id   5ac0dfb58ca3e1c2741df4596e3acf2e
#
_cell.length_a   1.000
_cell.length_b   1.000
_cell.length_c   1.000
_cell.angle_alpha   90.00
_cell.angle_beta   90.00
_cell.angle_gamma   90.00
#
_symmetry.space_group_name_H-M   'P 1'
#
loop_
_entity.id
_entity.type
_entity.pdbx_description
1 polymer ?
#
loop_
_entity_poly.entity_id
_entity_poly.type
_entity_poly.pdbx_seq_one_letter_code
_entity_poly.pdbx_strand_id
1 'polypeptide(L)'
;MKILNPSFEIWQQEDGIAGAYKMIEKAGRVCYKSEKNTTDTSAKPFVDRMIASQHTAMLEHGTIYLTAPKSLIFDKYNCNRFSIASTDDTNDYVTTNLRVIVENKWMDDLKFISNPTANHEIRITVHFTTQVGIT
;
A
#
# COMPACT_ATOMS: atom_id res chain seq x y z
N MET A 1 -31.52 -19.86 -4.58
CA MET A 1 -30.75 -18.64 -4.20
C MET A 1 -29.67 -19.04 -3.21
N LYS A 2 -28.44 -18.67 -3.50
CA LYS A 2 -27.32 -18.96 -2.61
C LYS A 2 -27.14 -17.81 -1.64
N ILE A 3 -27.24 -18.09 -0.33
CA ILE A 3 -27.05 -17.09 0.71
C ILE A 3 -25.61 -17.20 1.21
N LEU A 4 -24.86 -16.10 1.12
CA LEU A 4 -23.52 -16.00 1.67
C LEU A 4 -23.57 -15.26 3.00
N ASN A 5 -22.93 -15.82 4.02
CA ASN A 5 -22.74 -15.09 5.27
C ASN A 5 -21.67 -14.03 5.06
N PRO A 6 -21.90 -12.78 5.51
CA PRO A 6 -20.86 -11.77 5.47
C PRO A 6 -19.64 -12.23 6.28
N SER A 7 -18.48 -11.99 5.76
CA SER A 7 -17.23 -12.32 6.42
C SER A 7 -16.15 -11.29 6.06
N PHE A 8 -15.06 -11.33 6.80
CA PHE A 8 -13.90 -10.54 6.46
C PHE A 8 -12.64 -11.32 6.76
N GLU A 9 -11.56 -10.94 6.09
CA GLU A 9 -10.22 -11.43 6.40
C GLU A 9 -9.25 -10.26 6.37
N ILE A 10 -8.21 -10.35 7.20
CA ILE A 10 -7.14 -9.36 7.21
C ILE A 10 -6.04 -9.87 6.30
N TRP A 11 -5.67 -9.02 5.32
CA TRP A 11 -4.54 -9.31 4.43
C TRP A 11 -3.30 -8.67 5.01
N GLN A 12 -2.30 -9.50 5.29
CA GLN A 12 -1.02 -9.01 5.79
C GLN A 12 -0.10 -8.73 4.63
N GLN A 13 0.48 -7.52 4.62
CA GLN A 13 1.47 -7.15 3.63
C GLN A 13 2.84 -7.66 4.07
N GLU A 14 3.53 -8.33 3.15
CA GLU A 14 4.93 -8.68 3.36
C GLU A 14 5.80 -7.43 3.41
N ASP A 15 7.00 -7.53 3.98
CA ASP A 15 7.87 -6.40 4.16
C ASP A 15 8.49 -5.90 2.84
N GLY A 16 8.83 -4.62 2.81
CA GLY A 16 9.55 -3.98 1.73
C GLY A 16 8.69 -3.64 0.53
N ILE A 17 9.34 -3.14 -0.52
CA ILE A 17 8.65 -2.73 -1.74
C ILE A 17 7.99 -3.93 -2.45
N ALA A 18 8.61 -5.10 -2.40
CA ALA A 18 8.04 -6.31 -2.98
C ALA A 18 6.71 -6.67 -2.32
N GLY A 19 6.62 -6.52 -0.99
CA GLY A 19 5.37 -6.75 -0.25
C GLY A 19 4.29 -5.77 -0.64
N ALA A 20 4.65 -4.49 -0.81
CA ALA A 20 3.71 -3.47 -1.28
C ALA A 20 3.19 -3.81 -2.67
N TYR A 21 4.05 -4.21 -3.60
CA TYR A 21 3.66 -4.61 -4.95
C TYR A 21 2.68 -5.80 -4.93
N LYS A 22 2.97 -6.81 -4.11
CA LYS A 22 2.08 -7.98 -3.99
C LYS A 22 0.72 -7.61 -3.43
N MET A 23 0.67 -6.70 -2.47
CA MET A 23 -0.60 -6.24 -1.92
C MET A 23 -1.42 -5.47 -2.95
N ILE A 24 -0.77 -4.61 -3.73
CA ILE A 24 -1.42 -3.86 -4.82
C ILE A 24 -1.98 -4.83 -5.86
N GLU A 25 -1.19 -5.82 -6.26
CA GLU A 25 -1.65 -6.83 -7.22
C GLU A 25 -2.85 -7.59 -6.68
N LYS A 26 -2.77 -8.06 -5.44
CA LYS A 26 -3.85 -8.83 -4.81
C LYS A 26 -5.16 -8.03 -4.83
N ALA A 27 -5.11 -6.79 -4.37
CA ALA A 27 -6.29 -5.92 -4.34
C ALA A 27 -6.79 -5.58 -5.75
N GLY A 28 -5.88 -5.25 -6.66
CA GLY A 28 -6.23 -4.91 -8.04
C GLY A 28 -6.85 -6.06 -8.80
N ARG A 29 -6.32 -7.27 -8.62
CA ARG A 29 -6.87 -8.45 -9.32
C ARG A 29 -8.23 -8.86 -8.79
N VAL A 30 -8.51 -8.64 -7.50
CA VAL A 30 -9.87 -8.83 -6.98
C VAL A 30 -10.82 -7.84 -7.66
N CYS A 31 -10.41 -6.58 -7.76
CA CYS A 31 -11.22 -5.54 -8.41
C CYS A 31 -11.50 -5.85 -9.87
N TYR A 32 -10.50 -6.36 -10.61
CA TYR A 32 -10.63 -6.67 -12.03
C TYR A 32 -10.97 -8.14 -12.32
N LYS A 33 -11.23 -8.93 -11.28
CA LYS A 33 -11.59 -10.37 -11.38
C LYS A 33 -10.56 -11.18 -12.17
N SER A 34 -9.28 -10.95 -11.90
CA SER A 34 -8.17 -11.60 -12.58
C SER A 34 -7.22 -12.33 -11.63
N GLU A 35 -7.72 -12.79 -10.46
CA GLU A 35 -6.89 -13.41 -9.42
C GLU A 35 -6.11 -14.62 -9.93
N LYS A 36 -6.69 -15.38 -10.84
CA LYS A 36 -6.07 -16.58 -11.41
C LYS A 36 -4.81 -16.30 -12.21
N ASN A 37 -4.57 -15.05 -12.58
CA ASN A 37 -3.38 -14.65 -13.34
C ASN A 37 -2.19 -14.31 -12.43
N THR A 38 -2.35 -14.42 -11.11
CA THR A 38 -1.29 -14.13 -10.15
C THR A 38 -0.23 -15.22 -10.18
N THR A 39 1.04 -14.83 -10.26
CA THR A 39 2.19 -15.73 -10.17
C THR A 39 3.21 -15.15 -9.20
N ASP A 40 4.28 -15.89 -8.92
CA ASP A 40 5.34 -15.44 -8.02
C ASP A 40 6.06 -14.18 -8.53
N THR A 41 5.99 -13.91 -9.84
CA THR A 41 6.73 -12.81 -10.49
C THR A 41 5.81 -11.77 -11.14
N SER A 42 4.50 -11.86 -10.93
CA SER A 42 3.54 -10.99 -11.63
C SER A 42 3.31 -9.64 -10.99
N ALA A 43 3.71 -9.44 -9.72
CA ALA A 43 3.37 -8.23 -8.97
C ALA A 43 4.00 -6.97 -9.58
N LYS A 44 5.31 -6.97 -9.79
CA LYS A 44 5.98 -5.78 -10.33
C LYS A 44 5.47 -5.40 -11.73
N PRO A 45 5.36 -6.32 -12.70
CA PRO A 45 4.74 -5.98 -13.98
C PRO A 45 3.32 -5.44 -13.86
N PHE A 46 2.52 -5.99 -12.93
CA PHE A 46 1.18 -5.50 -12.69
C PHE A 46 1.20 -4.04 -12.22
N VAL A 47 2.03 -3.73 -11.22
CA VAL A 47 2.16 -2.37 -10.69
C VAL A 47 2.68 -1.42 -11.76
N ASP A 48 3.69 -1.84 -12.52
CA ASP A 48 4.26 -1.00 -13.61
C ASP A 48 3.19 -0.65 -14.65
N ARG A 49 2.29 -1.59 -14.98
CA ARG A 49 1.16 -1.31 -15.89
C ARG A 49 0.18 -0.31 -15.30
N MET A 50 -0.11 -0.42 -13.98
CA MET A 50 -0.99 0.52 -13.31
C MET A 50 -0.41 1.94 -13.34
N ILE A 51 0.87 2.07 -13.11
CA ILE A 51 1.56 3.37 -13.17
C ILE A 51 1.53 3.92 -14.60
N ALA A 52 1.88 3.11 -15.58
CA ALA A 52 1.96 3.54 -16.98
C ALA A 52 0.59 3.95 -17.53
N SER A 53 -0.49 3.29 -17.11
CA SER A 53 -1.85 3.59 -17.56
C SER A 53 -2.55 4.61 -16.67
N GLN A 54 -1.86 5.14 -15.66
CA GLN A 54 -2.37 6.14 -14.72
C GLN A 54 -3.55 5.64 -13.87
N HIS A 55 -3.66 4.33 -13.67
CA HIS A 55 -4.62 3.74 -12.73
C HIS A 55 -4.05 3.75 -11.32
N THR A 56 -3.75 4.94 -10.81
CA THR A 56 -2.99 5.11 -9.57
C THR A 56 -3.80 4.83 -8.31
N ALA A 57 -5.14 4.80 -8.42
CA ALA A 57 -5.98 4.49 -7.25
C ALA A 57 -5.63 3.14 -6.61
N MET A 58 -5.29 2.13 -7.42
CA MET A 58 -4.91 0.81 -6.90
C MET A 58 -3.62 0.85 -6.08
N LEU A 59 -2.76 1.83 -6.32
CA LEU A 59 -1.49 1.96 -5.61
C LEU A 59 -1.67 2.31 -4.13
N GLU A 60 -2.84 2.79 -3.73
CA GLU A 60 -3.15 3.07 -2.32
C GLU A 60 -3.06 1.82 -1.45
N HIS A 61 -3.27 0.64 -2.02
CA HIS A 61 -3.22 -0.62 -1.28
C HIS A 61 -1.81 -1.05 -0.89
N GLY A 62 -0.78 -0.45 -1.48
CA GLY A 62 0.60 -0.71 -1.10
C GLY A 62 1.06 0.26 -0.02
N THR A 63 1.09 -0.19 1.24
CA THR A 63 1.57 0.62 2.35
C THR A 63 3.08 0.70 2.31
N ILE A 64 3.61 1.90 2.49
CA ILE A 64 5.05 2.17 2.49
C ILE A 64 5.43 2.71 3.86
N TYR A 65 6.39 2.06 4.50
CA TYR A 65 6.99 2.53 5.75
C TYR A 65 8.40 3.03 5.46
N LEU A 66 8.69 4.27 5.86
CA LEU A 66 10.00 4.87 5.65
C LEU A 66 10.61 5.25 6.99
N THR A 67 11.91 5.04 7.11
CA THR A 67 12.71 5.52 8.22
C THR A 67 13.92 6.24 7.65
N ALA A 68 14.04 7.52 7.93
CA ALA A 68 15.09 8.37 7.37
C ALA A 68 15.77 9.17 8.48
N PRO A 69 16.95 9.72 8.21
CA PRO A 69 17.60 10.64 9.16
C PRO A 69 16.68 11.80 9.54
N LYS A 70 16.78 12.24 10.79
CA LYS A 70 15.95 13.31 11.33
C LYS A 70 15.92 14.54 10.42
N SER A 71 14.74 15.08 10.25
CA SER A 71 14.43 16.30 9.48
C SER A 71 14.65 16.19 7.97
N LEU A 72 14.90 15.00 7.46
CA LEU A 72 15.14 14.82 6.03
C LEU A 72 13.83 14.76 5.23
N ILE A 73 12.83 14.03 5.73
CA ILE A 73 11.56 13.81 4.99
C ILE A 73 10.32 14.22 5.78
N PHE A 74 10.46 14.53 7.07
CA PHE A 74 9.30 14.76 7.95
C PHE A 74 8.36 15.84 7.41
N ASP A 75 8.89 17.03 7.08
CA ASP A 75 8.03 18.16 6.70
C ASP A 75 7.19 17.86 5.48
N LYS A 76 7.79 17.21 4.50
CA LYS A 76 7.15 16.88 3.24
C LYS A 76 5.95 15.95 3.44
N TYR A 77 6.14 14.88 4.20
CA TYR A 77 5.08 13.92 4.46
C TYR A 77 4.08 14.43 5.49
N ASN A 78 4.54 15.24 6.44
CA ASN A 78 3.64 15.81 7.45
C ASN A 78 2.62 16.77 6.82
N CYS A 79 2.92 17.35 5.69
CA CYS A 79 2.01 18.20 4.93
C CYS A 79 1.10 17.43 3.98
N ASN A 80 1.31 16.13 3.85
CA ASN A 80 0.50 15.29 2.97
C ASN A 80 -0.63 14.63 3.77
N ARG A 81 -1.88 14.86 3.35
CA ARG A 81 -3.06 14.41 4.09
C ARG A 81 -3.22 12.88 4.11
N PHE A 82 -2.56 12.16 3.23
CA PHE A 82 -2.65 10.70 3.13
C PHE A 82 -1.48 9.99 3.81
N SER A 83 -0.61 10.74 4.46
CA SER A 83 0.58 10.24 5.12
C SER A 83 0.55 10.61 6.60
N ILE A 84 1.19 9.78 7.41
CA ILE A 84 1.40 10.04 8.83
C ILE A 84 2.90 10.07 9.07
N ALA A 85 3.38 11.17 9.65
CA ALA A 85 4.79 11.35 9.93
C ALA A 85 5.03 11.62 11.40
N SER A 86 6.11 11.09 11.94
CA SER A 86 6.61 11.41 13.27
C SER A 86 8.13 11.53 13.23
N THR A 87 8.69 12.09 14.26
CA THR A 87 10.14 12.27 14.36
C THR A 87 10.57 12.10 15.81
N ASP A 88 11.79 11.63 15.99
CA ASP A 88 12.43 11.60 17.31
C ASP A 88 13.81 12.26 17.22
N ASP A 89 14.70 11.97 18.18
CA ASP A 89 16.02 12.61 18.22
C ASP A 89 16.93 12.20 17.07
N THR A 90 16.65 11.08 16.42
CA THR A 90 17.55 10.49 15.42
C THR A 90 16.94 10.28 14.05
N ASN A 91 15.64 10.04 13.96
CA ASN A 91 15.00 9.64 12.69
C ASN A 91 13.65 10.31 12.48
N ASP A 92 13.28 10.35 11.20
CA ASP A 92 11.91 10.58 10.74
C ASP A 92 11.25 9.24 10.42
N TYR A 93 9.98 9.08 10.82
CA TYR A 93 9.19 7.88 10.56
C TYR A 93 7.95 8.26 9.77
N VAL A 94 7.73 7.57 8.66
CA VAL A 94 6.61 7.87 7.76
C VAL A 94 5.84 6.61 7.44
N THR A 95 4.52 6.69 7.54
CA THR A 95 3.60 5.70 6.97
C THR A 95 2.84 6.39 5.84
N THR A 96 2.95 5.84 4.65
CA THR A 96 2.30 6.37 3.46
C THR A 96 1.90 5.21 2.55
N ASN A 97 1.61 5.49 1.29
CA ASN A 97 1.31 4.46 0.31
C ASN A 97 1.99 4.79 -1.02
N LEU A 98 2.04 3.80 -1.90
CA LEU A 98 2.75 3.96 -3.16
C LEU A 98 2.10 5.02 -4.07
N ARG A 99 0.79 5.21 -3.99
CA ARG A 99 0.12 6.26 -4.77
C ARG A 99 0.68 7.65 -4.46
N VAL A 100 0.84 7.96 -3.17
CA VAL A 100 1.42 9.25 -2.73
C VAL A 100 2.81 9.44 -3.33
N ILE A 101 3.64 8.41 -3.24
CA ILE A 101 5.03 8.46 -3.72
C ILE A 101 5.09 8.67 -5.24
N VAL A 102 4.27 7.94 -5.99
CA VAL A 102 4.24 8.03 -7.46
C VAL A 102 3.68 9.39 -7.90
N GLU A 103 2.55 9.81 -7.36
CA GLU A 103 1.87 11.03 -7.79
C GLU A 103 2.66 12.29 -7.43
N ASN A 104 3.41 12.28 -6.34
CA ASN A 104 4.24 13.42 -5.93
C ASN A 104 5.67 13.34 -6.49
N LYS A 105 6.01 12.28 -7.21
CA LYS A 105 7.35 12.06 -7.76
C LYS A 105 8.41 11.93 -6.67
N TRP A 106 8.07 11.22 -5.60
CA TRP A 106 8.96 10.98 -4.45
C TRP A 106 9.59 9.60 -4.45
N MET A 107 9.75 8.99 -5.63
CA MET A 107 10.29 7.62 -5.75
C MET A 107 11.67 7.45 -5.13
N ASP A 108 12.48 8.52 -5.09
CA ASP A 108 13.80 8.46 -4.46
C ASP A 108 13.72 8.13 -2.97
N ASP A 109 12.62 8.44 -2.31
CA ASP A 109 12.45 8.16 -0.89
C ASP A 109 12.30 6.66 -0.61
N LEU A 110 12.06 5.84 -1.64
CA LEU A 110 12.00 4.38 -1.46
C LEU A 110 13.32 3.79 -0.97
N LYS A 111 14.43 4.52 -1.10
CA LYS A 111 15.70 4.10 -0.47
C LYS A 111 15.63 4.05 1.04
N PHE A 112 14.66 4.73 1.66
CA PHE A 112 14.45 4.72 3.10
C PHE A 112 13.41 3.69 3.54
N ILE A 113 12.93 2.83 2.65
CA ILE A 113 11.92 1.83 3.00
C ILE A 113 12.44 0.94 4.12
N SER A 114 11.59 0.69 5.10
CA SER A 114 11.93 -0.13 6.26
C SER A 114 10.74 -0.97 6.67
N ASN A 115 10.98 -1.89 7.59
CA ASN A 115 9.88 -2.55 8.28
C ASN A 115 9.22 -1.55 9.23
N PRO A 116 7.93 -1.70 9.51
CA PRO A 116 7.28 -0.81 10.47
C PRO A 116 7.86 -0.97 11.87
N THR A 117 7.98 0.14 12.59
CA THR A 117 8.48 0.18 13.95
C THR A 117 7.38 0.69 14.90
N ALA A 118 7.66 0.73 16.19
CA ALA A 118 6.73 1.30 17.16
C ALA A 118 6.40 2.78 16.89
N ASN A 119 7.22 3.47 16.11
CA ASN A 119 7.02 4.88 15.75
C ASN A 119 6.22 5.08 14.46
N HIS A 120 5.85 4.01 13.77
CA HIS A 120 5.01 4.06 12.58
C HIS A 120 3.56 3.76 12.93
N GLU A 121 2.64 4.43 12.24
CA GLU A 121 1.25 4.02 12.26
C GLU A 121 1.09 2.79 11.37
N ILE A 122 0.63 1.70 11.96
CA ILE A 122 0.46 0.44 11.20
C ILE A 122 -0.86 0.50 10.45
N ARG A 123 -0.82 0.16 9.17
CA ARG A 123 -2.00 0.04 8.30
C ARG A 123 -2.23 -1.40 7.94
N ILE A 124 -3.49 -1.79 7.93
CA ILE A 124 -3.91 -3.13 7.53
C ILE A 124 -4.91 -3.02 6.38
N THR A 125 -4.98 -4.08 5.59
CA THR A 125 -5.99 -4.20 4.54
C THR A 125 -6.99 -5.26 4.97
N VAL A 126 -8.28 -4.92 4.86
CA VAL A 126 -9.36 -5.83 5.19
C VAL A 126 -10.14 -6.15 3.92
N HIS A 127 -10.29 -7.43 3.63
CA HIS A 127 -11.10 -7.90 2.53
C HIS A 127 -12.44 -8.37 3.05
N PHE A 128 -13.50 -7.70 2.62
CA PHE A 128 -14.85 -8.05 3.03
C PHE A 128 -15.52 -8.91 1.95
N THR A 129 -16.18 -9.96 2.40
CA THR A 129 -17.09 -10.72 1.56
C THR A 129 -18.50 -10.45 2.06
N THR A 130 -19.32 -9.84 1.23
CA THR A 130 -20.70 -9.50 1.59
C THR A 130 -21.65 -10.09 0.57
N GLN A 131 -22.89 -10.31 1.04
CA GLN A 131 -23.95 -10.71 0.13
C GLN A 131 -24.29 -9.53 -0.79
N VAL A 132 -24.21 -9.74 -2.09
CA VAL A 132 -24.72 -8.76 -3.02
C VAL A 132 -26.23 -8.74 -2.87
N GLY A 133 -26.79 -7.55 -2.60
CA GLY A 133 -28.24 -7.41 -2.49
C GLY A 133 -28.90 -7.83 -3.79
N ILE A 134 -29.76 -8.82 -3.71
CA ILE A 134 -30.54 -9.27 -4.85
C ILE A 134 -31.97 -8.89 -4.58
N THR A 135 -32.47 -8.13 -5.45
CA THR A 135 -33.90 -7.80 -5.43
C THR A 135 -34.68 -8.84 -6.22
#